data_686409d734d6f7ebaa3ff999a3b47cae
#
_entry.id   686409d734d6f7ebaa3ff999a3b47cae
#
_cell.length_a   1.000
_cell.length_b   1.000
_cell.length_c   1.000
_cell.angle_alpha   90.00
_cell.angle_beta   90.00
_cell.angle_gamma   90.00
#
_symmetry.space_group_name_H-M   'P 1'
#
loop_
_entity.id
_entity.type
_entity.pdbx_description
1 polymer ?
#
loop_
_entity_poly.entity_id
_entity_poly.type
_entity_poly.pdbx_seq_one_letter_code
_entity_poly.pdbx_strand_id
1 'polypeptide(L)'
;MGTSVNRSSAGDNLSDRGKAYGIVSDIVDGMDVIAVRDAALKAMDYCRSGKGPYILEMKTYRYRGHSMSDPAKYRTRDEVDEIKQNSDPINNIKSILDKFGLKDESLKVIDTEIKSIVANAATFAQESLEPSEAELFTDITIN
;
A
#
# COMPACT_ATOMS: atom_id res chain seq x y z
N MET A 1 -13.44 5.98 9.82
CA MET A 1 -12.98 6.20 8.45
C MET A 1 -13.01 7.64 7.99
N GLY A 2 -13.86 8.50 8.44
CA GLY A 2 -13.83 9.96 8.19
C GLY A 2 -13.07 10.77 9.25
N THR A 3 -12.09 10.17 9.93
CA THR A 3 -11.35 10.83 11.01
C THR A 3 -9.86 10.64 10.80
N SER A 4 -9.07 11.71 10.86
CA SER A 4 -7.61 11.64 10.73
C SER A 4 -6.99 10.84 11.88
N VAL A 5 -5.83 10.22 11.64
CA VAL A 5 -5.07 9.49 12.66
C VAL A 5 -4.74 10.39 13.84
N ASN A 6 -4.33 11.62 13.60
CA ASN A 6 -4.00 12.61 14.63
C ASN A 6 -5.15 12.91 15.59
N ARG A 7 -6.40 12.76 15.13
CA ARG A 7 -7.60 12.97 15.96
C ARG A 7 -8.08 11.70 16.65
N SER A 8 -7.84 10.52 16.05
CA SER A 8 -8.36 9.23 16.52
C SER A 8 -7.36 8.40 17.29
N SER A 9 -6.07 8.75 17.26
CA SER A 9 -5.00 8.01 17.94
C SER A 9 -4.31 8.89 18.97
N ALA A 10 -4.00 8.32 20.13
CA ALA A 10 -3.25 9.00 21.19
C ALA A 10 -1.75 9.10 20.90
N GLY A 11 -1.22 8.27 19.99
CA GLY A 11 0.18 8.27 19.57
C GLY A 11 0.34 8.73 18.13
N ASP A 12 1.48 9.34 17.83
CA ASP A 12 1.79 9.89 16.51
C ASP A 12 2.10 8.81 15.47
N ASN A 13 2.60 7.65 15.93
CA ASN A 13 3.00 6.56 15.05
C ASN A 13 2.36 5.24 15.48
N LEU A 14 1.76 4.55 14.53
CA LEU A 14 1.13 3.24 14.78
C LEU A 14 2.18 2.14 15.02
N SER A 15 3.38 2.28 14.45
CA SER A 15 4.52 1.39 14.66
C SER A 15 4.97 1.32 16.13
N ASP A 16 4.74 2.36 16.92
CA ASP A 16 5.08 2.38 18.35
C ASP A 16 4.34 1.29 19.16
N ARG A 17 3.26 0.74 18.63
CA ARG A 17 2.55 -0.39 19.24
C ARG A 17 3.43 -1.63 19.34
N GLY A 18 4.40 -1.81 18.46
CA GLY A 18 5.38 -2.89 18.50
C GLY A 18 6.25 -2.88 19.75
N LYS A 19 6.54 -1.70 20.29
CA LYS A 19 7.37 -1.53 21.49
C LYS A 19 6.81 -2.26 22.72
N ALA A 20 5.48 -2.28 22.86
CA ALA A 20 4.79 -2.97 23.97
C ALA A 20 5.01 -4.50 23.95
N TYR A 21 5.34 -5.05 22.79
CA TYR A 21 5.59 -6.48 22.56
C TYR A 21 7.07 -6.81 22.33
N GLY A 22 7.97 -5.83 22.49
CA GLY A 22 9.39 -5.99 22.19
C GLY A 22 9.68 -6.21 20.70
N ILE A 23 8.77 -5.81 19.82
CA ILE A 23 8.91 -5.96 18.37
C ILE A 23 9.62 -4.73 17.81
N VAL A 24 10.67 -4.95 17.02
CA VAL A 24 11.36 -3.88 16.29
C VAL A 24 10.43 -3.25 15.26
N SER A 25 10.45 -1.93 15.17
CA SER A 25 9.59 -1.21 14.25
C SER A 25 10.30 -0.02 13.60
N ASP A 26 9.91 0.28 12.37
CA ASP A 26 10.34 1.46 11.61
C ASP A 26 9.16 2.13 10.93
N ILE A 27 9.39 3.37 10.46
CA ILE A 27 8.44 4.15 9.67
C ILE A 27 9.11 4.48 8.34
N VAL A 28 8.34 4.42 7.27
CA VAL A 28 8.81 4.79 5.93
C VAL A 28 7.76 5.65 5.21
N ASP A 29 8.22 6.56 4.38
CA ASP A 29 7.34 7.26 3.45
C ASP A 29 6.81 6.26 2.41
N GLY A 30 5.54 5.90 2.54
CA GLY A 30 4.85 4.97 1.65
C GLY A 30 4.58 5.52 0.25
N MET A 31 4.85 6.82 0.01
CA MET A 31 4.76 7.45 -1.30
C MET A 31 6.10 7.42 -2.06
N ASP A 32 7.19 6.95 -1.44
CA ASP A 32 8.49 6.73 -2.07
C ASP A 32 8.75 5.24 -2.30
N VAL A 33 8.66 4.81 -3.56
CA VAL A 33 8.84 3.40 -3.98
C VAL A 33 10.21 2.84 -3.58
N ILE A 34 11.26 3.65 -3.69
CA ILE A 34 12.63 3.22 -3.37
C ILE A 34 12.81 3.07 -1.86
N ALA A 35 12.34 4.05 -1.09
CA ALA A 35 12.38 3.99 0.36
C ALA A 35 11.59 2.78 0.90
N VAL A 36 10.40 2.51 0.36
CA VAL A 36 9.59 1.34 0.72
C VAL A 36 10.32 0.04 0.42
N ARG A 37 10.92 -0.09 -0.78
CA ARG A 37 11.71 -1.28 -1.15
C ARG A 37 12.84 -1.53 -0.17
N ASP A 38 13.62 -0.50 0.13
CA ASP A 38 14.82 -0.63 0.98
C ASP A 38 14.42 -0.94 2.44
N ALA A 39 13.38 -0.31 2.95
CA ALA A 39 12.82 -0.61 4.27
C ALA A 39 12.26 -2.05 4.35
N ALA A 40 11.57 -2.50 3.30
CA ALA A 40 11.04 -3.86 3.23
C ALA A 40 12.15 -4.91 3.18
N LEU A 41 13.23 -4.68 2.40
CA LEU A 41 14.39 -5.58 2.37
C LEU A 41 15.05 -5.69 3.75
N LYS A 42 15.25 -4.56 4.44
CA LYS A 42 15.78 -4.54 5.80
C LYS A 42 14.91 -5.36 6.78
N ALA A 43 13.59 -5.17 6.72
CA ALA A 43 12.65 -5.90 7.56
C ALA A 43 12.66 -7.41 7.27
N MET A 44 12.70 -7.79 5.97
CA MET A 44 12.80 -9.17 5.54
C MET A 44 14.09 -9.85 6.02
N ASP A 45 15.22 -9.19 5.88
CA ASP A 45 16.52 -9.72 6.33
C ASP A 45 16.54 -9.90 7.86
N TYR A 46 15.95 -8.95 8.59
CA TYR A 46 15.80 -9.07 10.04
C TYR A 46 14.99 -10.33 10.42
N CYS A 47 13.82 -10.50 9.83
CA CYS A 47 12.96 -11.66 10.10
C CYS A 47 13.62 -12.98 9.69
N ARG A 48 14.21 -13.04 8.48
CA ARG A 48 14.89 -14.25 7.96
C ARG A 48 16.14 -14.63 8.73
N SER A 49 16.78 -13.67 9.40
CA SER A 49 17.91 -13.95 10.28
C SER A 49 17.51 -14.51 11.66
N GLY A 50 16.22 -14.81 11.88
CA GLY A 50 15.72 -15.40 13.11
C GLY A 50 15.61 -14.43 14.29
N LYS A 51 15.70 -13.12 14.06
CA LYS A 51 15.65 -12.08 15.11
C LYS A 51 14.23 -11.77 15.60
N GLY A 52 13.20 -12.34 14.97
CA GLY A 52 11.81 -12.16 15.32
C GLY A 52 11.01 -11.35 14.29
N PRO A 53 9.78 -10.97 14.64
CA PRO A 53 8.91 -10.18 13.78
C PRO A 53 9.38 -8.71 13.66
N TYR A 54 8.87 -8.02 12.64
CA TYR A 54 9.18 -6.63 12.36
C TYR A 54 7.90 -5.88 11.99
N ILE A 55 7.69 -4.70 12.55
CA ILE A 55 6.58 -3.82 12.16
C ILE A 55 7.13 -2.69 11.29
N LEU A 56 6.62 -2.59 10.07
CA LEU A 56 6.94 -1.49 9.16
C LEU A 56 5.69 -0.66 8.90
N GLU A 57 5.66 0.57 9.41
CA GLU A 57 4.59 1.53 9.15
C GLU A 57 4.88 2.29 7.86
N MET A 58 4.05 2.08 6.84
CA MET A 58 4.15 2.80 5.58
C MET A 58 3.14 3.96 5.58
N LYS A 59 3.62 5.21 5.68
CA LYS A 59 2.76 6.39 5.65
C LYS A 59 2.38 6.71 4.21
N THR A 60 1.11 6.53 3.89
CA THR A 60 0.56 6.77 2.55
C THR A 60 -0.55 7.81 2.59
N TYR A 61 -0.88 8.34 1.41
CA TYR A 61 -2.02 9.22 1.21
C TYR A 61 -3.06 8.58 0.29
N ARG A 62 -4.31 8.55 0.72
CA ARG A 62 -5.42 8.01 -0.06
C ARG A 62 -6.09 9.11 -0.86
N TYR A 63 -6.03 9.07 -2.19
CA TYR A 63 -6.62 10.09 -3.06
C TYR A 63 -8.15 10.10 -3.05
N ARG A 64 -8.77 8.94 -2.95
CA ARG A 64 -10.24 8.81 -2.98
C ARG A 64 -10.81 8.69 -1.58
N GLY A 65 -12.09 9.04 -1.44
CA GLY A 65 -12.87 8.78 -0.24
C GLY A 65 -12.95 7.28 0.10
N HIS A 66 -13.49 6.96 1.26
CA HIS A 66 -13.55 5.57 1.74
C HIS A 66 -14.46 4.69 0.86
N SER A 67 -15.57 5.24 0.39
CA SER A 67 -16.55 4.57 -0.45
C SER A 67 -17.06 5.52 -1.53
N MET A 68 -17.86 5.03 -2.46
CA MET A 68 -18.50 5.85 -3.48
C MET A 68 -19.46 6.90 -2.89
N SER A 69 -20.01 6.65 -1.72
CA SER A 69 -20.91 7.56 -1.00
C SER A 69 -20.15 8.56 -0.09
N ASP A 70 -18.85 8.42 0.08
CA ASP A 70 -18.05 9.33 0.91
C ASP A 70 -17.75 10.62 0.15
N PRO A 71 -18.34 11.76 0.55
CA PRO A 71 -18.13 13.04 -0.13
C PRO A 71 -16.75 13.66 0.13
N ALA A 72 -15.89 13.01 0.91
CA ALA A 72 -14.52 13.42 1.26
C ALA A 72 -14.41 14.87 1.77
N LYS A 73 -15.42 15.36 2.51
CA LYS A 73 -15.48 16.75 3.02
C LYS A 73 -14.41 17.08 4.07
N TYR A 74 -13.68 16.09 4.56
CA TYR A 74 -12.62 16.23 5.56
C TYR A 74 -11.29 16.72 4.99
N ARG A 75 -11.19 16.93 3.68
CA ARG A 75 -10.02 17.46 2.97
C ARG A 75 -10.43 18.25 1.74
N THR A 76 -9.58 19.17 1.30
CA THR A 76 -9.83 20.00 0.13
C THR A 76 -9.40 19.28 -1.16
N ARG A 77 -9.94 19.73 -2.30
CA ARG A 77 -9.46 19.26 -3.62
C ARG A 77 -8.03 19.71 -3.89
N ASP A 78 -7.72 20.94 -3.50
CA ASP A 78 -6.39 21.54 -3.69
C ASP A 78 -5.31 20.71 -2.96
N GLU A 79 -5.58 20.27 -1.72
CA GLU A 79 -4.69 19.36 -0.97
C GLU A 79 -4.44 18.05 -1.73
N VAL A 80 -5.51 17.43 -2.26
CA VAL A 80 -5.39 16.17 -3.01
C VAL A 80 -4.59 16.37 -4.30
N ASP A 81 -4.82 17.47 -5.00
CA ASP A 81 -4.13 17.77 -6.27
C ASP A 81 -2.67 18.14 -6.03
N GLU A 82 -2.35 18.86 -4.97
CA GLU A 82 -0.97 19.14 -4.56
C GLU A 82 -0.19 17.84 -4.26
N ILE A 83 -0.78 16.92 -3.50
CA ILE A 83 -0.14 15.65 -3.19
C ILE A 83 0.03 14.79 -4.45
N LYS A 84 -0.95 14.75 -5.34
CA LYS A 84 -0.83 14.04 -6.62
C LYS A 84 0.28 14.60 -7.51
N GLN A 85 0.48 15.90 -7.50
CA GLN A 85 1.51 16.53 -8.32
C GLN A 85 2.91 16.33 -7.74
N ASN A 86 3.06 16.40 -6.42
CA ASN A 86 4.37 16.48 -5.78
C ASN A 86 4.82 15.15 -5.17
N SER A 87 3.91 14.24 -4.84
CA SER A 87 4.20 13.04 -4.04
C SER A 87 3.63 11.76 -4.63
N ASP A 88 3.11 11.76 -5.87
CA ASP A 88 2.60 10.53 -6.49
C ASP A 88 3.75 9.54 -6.73
N PRO A 89 3.69 8.31 -6.17
CA PRO A 89 4.79 7.34 -6.25
C PRO A 89 5.10 6.91 -7.68
N ILE A 90 4.08 6.86 -8.57
CA ILE A 90 4.26 6.49 -9.98
C ILE A 90 4.97 7.62 -10.73
N ASN A 91 4.57 8.87 -10.51
CA ASN A 91 5.21 10.02 -11.15
C ASN A 91 6.66 10.19 -10.68
N ASN A 92 6.91 10.00 -9.40
CA ASN A 92 8.24 10.08 -8.82
C ASN A 92 9.17 9.02 -9.39
N ILE A 93 8.75 7.74 -9.45
CA ILE A 93 9.58 6.68 -10.02
C ILE A 93 9.79 6.86 -11.53
N LYS A 94 8.78 7.33 -12.27
CA LYS A 94 8.93 7.66 -13.71
C LYS A 94 10.02 8.73 -13.91
N SER A 95 10.03 9.77 -13.09
CA SER A 95 11.05 10.82 -13.15
C SER A 95 12.47 10.31 -12.85
N ILE A 96 12.59 9.32 -11.97
CA ILE A 96 13.85 8.65 -11.69
C ILE A 96 14.29 7.81 -12.89
N LEU A 97 13.39 7.00 -13.44
CA LEU A 97 13.66 6.11 -14.57
C LEU A 97 14.04 6.89 -15.84
N ASP A 98 13.44 8.04 -16.07
CA ASP A 98 13.81 8.95 -17.18
C ASP A 98 15.26 9.38 -17.09
N LYS A 99 15.76 9.72 -15.88
CA LYS A 99 17.18 10.06 -15.65
C LYS A 99 18.12 8.90 -15.96
N PHE A 100 17.66 7.67 -15.88
CA PHE A 100 18.39 6.46 -16.28
C PHE A 100 18.17 6.08 -17.75
N GLY A 101 17.48 6.91 -18.54
CA GLY A 101 17.29 6.74 -19.98
C GLY A 101 16.18 5.77 -20.36
N LEU A 102 15.27 5.44 -19.45
CA LEU A 102 14.08 4.65 -19.80
C LEU A 102 13.09 5.52 -20.58
N LYS A 103 12.81 5.11 -21.82
CA LYS A 103 11.97 5.87 -22.75
C LYS A 103 10.47 5.64 -22.49
N ASP A 104 9.66 6.60 -22.91
CA ASP A 104 8.20 6.54 -22.80
C ASP A 104 7.57 5.30 -23.43
N GLU A 105 8.18 4.77 -24.51
CA GLU A 105 7.69 3.54 -25.15
C GLU A 105 7.76 2.34 -24.18
N SER A 106 8.84 2.23 -23.42
CA SER A 106 8.99 1.16 -22.41
C SER A 106 7.96 1.30 -21.30
N LEU A 107 7.67 2.53 -20.86
CA LEU A 107 6.64 2.79 -19.85
C LEU A 107 5.24 2.44 -20.37
N LYS A 108 4.95 2.69 -21.66
CA LYS A 108 3.68 2.29 -22.28
C LYS A 108 3.50 0.77 -22.35
N VAL A 109 4.58 0.03 -22.58
CA VAL A 109 4.54 -1.44 -22.56
C VAL A 109 4.15 -1.94 -21.17
N ILE A 110 4.82 -1.43 -20.11
CA ILE A 110 4.49 -1.76 -18.72
C ILE A 110 3.04 -1.42 -18.40
N ASP A 111 2.58 -0.23 -18.79
CA ASP A 111 1.21 0.23 -18.55
C ASP A 111 0.17 -0.71 -19.22
N THR A 112 0.46 -1.17 -20.42
CA THR A 112 -0.41 -2.09 -21.18
C THR A 112 -0.45 -3.46 -20.52
N GLU A 113 0.69 -3.98 -20.08
CA GLU A 113 0.78 -5.26 -19.37
C GLU A 113 0.00 -5.21 -18.05
N ILE A 114 0.20 -4.17 -17.24
CA ILE A 114 -0.50 -4.01 -15.97
C ILE A 114 -2.02 -3.88 -16.18
N LYS A 115 -2.47 -3.14 -17.18
CA LYS A 115 -3.90 -3.06 -17.53
C LYS A 115 -4.48 -4.42 -17.88
N SER A 116 -3.74 -5.24 -18.62
CA SER A 116 -4.17 -6.61 -18.96
C SER A 116 -4.26 -7.49 -17.69
N ILE A 117 -3.27 -7.41 -16.80
CA ILE A 117 -3.28 -8.15 -15.54
C ILE A 117 -4.50 -7.77 -14.69
N VAL A 118 -4.78 -6.48 -14.56
CA VAL A 118 -5.93 -5.98 -13.79
C VAL A 118 -7.26 -6.42 -14.41
N ALA A 119 -7.39 -6.34 -15.74
CA ALA A 119 -8.58 -6.81 -16.43
C ALA A 119 -8.82 -8.31 -16.24
N ASN A 120 -7.77 -9.12 -16.37
CA ASN A 120 -7.83 -10.57 -16.15
C ASN A 120 -8.22 -10.90 -14.70
N ALA A 121 -7.68 -10.17 -13.71
CA ALA A 121 -8.06 -10.34 -12.31
C ALA A 121 -9.56 -10.04 -12.07
N ALA A 122 -10.09 -9.00 -12.70
CA ALA A 122 -11.51 -8.67 -12.63
C ALA A 122 -12.38 -9.76 -13.27
N THR A 123 -12.00 -10.24 -14.45
CA THR A 123 -12.68 -11.34 -15.14
C THR A 123 -12.67 -12.62 -14.28
N PHE A 124 -11.50 -12.97 -13.73
CA PHE A 124 -11.37 -14.09 -12.83
C PHE A 124 -12.33 -14.00 -11.65
N ALA A 125 -12.43 -12.83 -11.00
CA ALA A 125 -13.35 -12.63 -9.89
C ALA A 125 -14.82 -12.76 -10.30
N GLN A 126 -15.21 -12.30 -11.50
CA GLN A 126 -16.57 -12.38 -12.01
C GLN A 126 -16.97 -13.81 -12.42
N GLU A 127 -16.03 -14.58 -12.94
CA GLU A 127 -16.28 -15.94 -13.44
C GLU A 127 -16.08 -17.01 -12.33
N SER A 128 -15.48 -16.65 -11.20
CA SER A 128 -15.30 -17.56 -10.07
C SER A 128 -16.64 -17.94 -9.47
N LEU A 129 -16.77 -19.21 -9.14
CA LEU A 129 -17.96 -19.71 -8.45
C LEU A 129 -18.03 -19.18 -7.01
N GLU A 130 -19.24 -18.97 -6.51
CA GLU A 130 -19.43 -18.70 -5.09
C GLU A 130 -19.01 -19.92 -4.25
N PRO A 131 -18.50 -19.69 -3.01
CA PRO A 131 -18.17 -20.79 -2.11
C PRO A 131 -19.36 -21.72 -1.86
N SER A 132 -19.09 -23.01 -1.80
CA SER A 132 -20.13 -23.99 -1.44
C SER A 132 -20.46 -23.95 0.05
N GLU A 133 -21.66 -24.43 0.45
CA GLU A 133 -22.02 -24.51 1.86
C GLU A 133 -21.07 -25.38 2.69
N ALA A 134 -20.44 -26.38 2.07
CA ALA A 134 -19.48 -27.24 2.72
C ALA A 134 -18.22 -26.47 3.17
N GLU A 135 -17.85 -25.41 2.48
CA GLU A 135 -16.68 -24.60 2.81
C GLU A 135 -16.86 -23.79 4.09
N LEU A 136 -18.10 -23.65 4.58
CA LEU A 136 -18.37 -22.97 5.85
C LEU A 136 -17.63 -23.62 7.05
N PHE A 137 -17.30 -24.90 6.92
CA PHE A 137 -16.68 -25.72 7.97
C PHE A 137 -15.22 -26.13 7.65
N THR A 138 -14.68 -25.67 6.54
CA THR A 138 -13.28 -25.94 6.16
C THR A 138 -12.36 -24.84 6.69
N ASP A 139 -11.10 -25.16 6.87
CA ASP A 139 -10.02 -24.21 7.26
C ASP A 139 -10.26 -23.39 8.54
N ILE A 140 -11.17 -23.86 9.41
CA ILE A 140 -11.48 -23.18 10.68
C ILE A 140 -10.41 -23.47 11.73
N THR A 141 -9.80 -24.67 11.67
CA THR A 141 -8.74 -25.11 12.59
C THR A 141 -7.60 -25.76 11.82
N ILE A 142 -6.38 -25.63 12.34
CA ILE A 142 -5.23 -26.37 11.85
C ILE A 142 -5.35 -27.79 12.46
N ASN A 143 -5.52 -28.79 11.61
CA ASN A 143 -5.46 -30.21 12.01
C ASN A 143 -4.03 -30.68 12.04
#